data_13cae6d0db8940c1a6ceb828dde67ab6
#
_entry.id   13cae6d0db8940c1a6ceb828dde67ab6
#
_cell.length_a   1.000
_cell.length_b   1.000
_cell.length_c   1.000
_cell.angle_alpha   90.00
_cell.angle_beta   90.00
_cell.angle_gamma   90.00
#
_symmetry.space_group_name_H-M   'P 1'
#
loop_
_entity.id
_entity.type
_entity.pdbx_description
1 polymer ?
#
loop_
_entity_poly.entity_id
_entity_poly.type
_entity_poly.pdbx_seq_one_letter_code
_entity_poly.pdbx_strand_id
1 'polypeptide(L)'
;MGIGHSGAGKRRRTRRQGASAGTAPLSRPDTTRQRGARTEPSTSREGAPAFAPTDATGVVVATPPLPLRGQASAAVRRSLRVPRSWGLRPTDVTLIVFANAALIVAMWVRHGQLPNLGNAGAMLSAAGQLTALLGTYAAIVQVVLMSRSPWLDQLFGIDRIAGWHRWLGFATVVLICGHVVFTTAGYAVSNGHSLLSETSTFITTYPYMLMAYVATALFIVIAVASVRAARRRLSYDTWHFIHLFIYLAIALSFGHQLAVGTDFERDPAAITYWVTLYVVAALLVLSFRVLIPVRLTMRHRLRVDALAEESPGVISIYITGRDLAQLPMRAGQFFKFRFLAPGIWWRVHPFSLSAAPNGEYLRITVKQLGDFTKAVRSLRPGTPVIVEGPYGIFTSLRRRRPRALLIAGGIGITPLRALLEEMPQRKNGIILLYRARSWHDVVFKDELDELVRARGGEVHYIIGRRGSDIHLYPLAPKQLRALAPDLRERDIFMCGPREMIEGVDQSLAALGVPAEQIHRERFAYL
;
A
#
# COMPACT_ATOMS: atom_id res chain seq x y z
N MET A 1 4.61 45.48 38.35
CA MET A 1 5.02 44.94 39.66
C MET A 1 5.43 43.53 39.43
N GLY A 2 6.63 43.10 39.37
CA GLY A 2 7.82 43.48 40.03
C GLY A 2 8.36 42.33 40.86
N ILE A 3 9.59 41.94 40.51
CA ILE A 3 10.61 41.35 41.39
C ILE A 3 10.53 39.80 41.52
N GLY A 4 11.50 38.92 41.21
CA GLY A 4 12.93 39.12 41.05
C GLY A 4 13.71 38.10 41.91
N HIS A 5 14.85 37.67 41.42
CA HIS A 5 16.00 37.00 42.05
C HIS A 5 15.99 35.44 42.14
N SER A 6 16.98 34.73 41.58
CA SER A 6 18.47 34.80 41.61
C SER A 6 19.08 33.76 42.55
N GLY A 7 20.11 33.07 42.05
CA GLY A 7 21.16 32.39 42.79
C GLY A 7 21.56 31.04 42.17
N ALA A 8 22.54 30.88 41.30
CA ALA A 8 24.01 30.86 41.54
C ALA A 8 24.39 29.76 42.55
N GLY A 9 25.16 28.76 42.23
CA GLY A 9 26.42 28.58 41.62
C GLY A 9 27.18 27.48 42.36
N LYS A 10 28.11 26.83 41.72
CA LYS A 10 29.49 26.44 42.11
C LYS A 10 29.91 25.13 41.42
N ARG A 11 30.73 25.21 40.47
CA ARG A 11 32.15 24.86 40.23
C ARG A 11 32.86 24.04 41.33
N ARG A 12 33.53 22.96 40.90
CA ARG A 12 34.93 22.53 41.22
C ARG A 12 35.30 21.40 40.24
N ARG A 13 36.23 21.49 39.48
CA ARG A 13 37.67 21.42 39.16
C ARG A 13 38.53 20.69 40.22
N THR A 14 39.25 19.67 39.71
CA THR A 14 40.70 19.36 39.94
C THR A 14 40.97 18.06 39.14
N ARG A 15 41.86 18.06 38.20
CA ARG A 15 43.33 18.15 38.11
C ARG A 15 44.04 16.81 38.32
N ARG A 16 44.68 16.36 37.20
CA ARG A 16 46.10 15.96 36.99
C ARG A 16 46.53 14.62 37.60
N GLN A 17 47.32 13.80 36.98
CA GLN A 17 48.62 13.74 36.29
C GLN A 17 48.87 12.26 36.03
N GLY A 18 49.62 11.67 35.13
CA GLY A 18 50.71 12.07 34.29
C GLY A 18 51.46 10.82 33.84
N ALA A 19 52.01 10.88 32.66
CA ALA A 19 53.28 10.40 32.15
C ALA A 19 53.69 8.93 32.38
N SER A 20 54.27 8.18 31.44
CA SER A 20 55.44 8.33 30.57
C SER A 20 55.58 7.08 29.71
N ALA A 21 55.82 7.15 28.42
CA ALA A 21 57.10 7.05 27.71
C ALA A 21 57.76 5.68 27.70
N GLY A 22 58.02 5.14 26.48
CA GLY A 22 58.89 4.00 26.22
C GLY A 22 58.90 3.60 24.75
N THR A 23 59.68 4.28 24.00
CA THR A 23 60.54 4.05 22.80
C THR A 23 60.67 2.65 22.22
N ALA A 24 60.69 2.63 20.88
CA ALA A 24 61.04 1.61 19.91
C ALA A 24 62.49 1.05 20.04
N PRO A 25 62.99 0.06 19.23
CA PRO A 25 63.19 0.25 17.79
C PRO A 25 63.11 -1.01 16.86
N LEU A 26 62.97 -0.74 15.59
CA LEU A 26 63.50 -1.29 14.34
C LEU A 26 64.41 -2.54 14.33
N SER A 27 64.09 -3.50 13.41
CA SER A 27 65.11 -4.12 12.54
C SER A 27 64.50 -4.84 11.32
N ARG A 28 64.91 -4.44 10.15
CA ARG A 28 65.06 -5.21 8.91
C ARG A 28 66.54 -5.53 8.79
N PRO A 29 67.09 -6.31 7.79
CA PRO A 29 66.51 -7.16 6.73
C PRO A 29 67.14 -8.57 6.66
N ASP A 30 66.74 -9.44 5.76
CA ASP A 30 67.71 -9.94 4.76
C ASP A 30 67.09 -10.81 3.64
N THR A 31 67.73 -10.65 2.50
CA THR A 31 67.55 -11.26 1.19
C THR A 31 68.21 -12.63 1.11
N THR A 32 67.61 -13.56 0.33
CA THR A 32 68.42 -14.39 -0.63
C THR A 32 67.59 -15.00 -1.75
N ARG A 33 68.14 -14.87 -2.93
CA ARG A 33 67.84 -15.42 -4.26
C ARG A 33 68.01 -16.94 -4.34
N GLN A 34 67.26 -17.57 -5.25
CA GLN A 34 67.74 -18.47 -6.36
C GLN A 34 66.52 -19.01 -7.11
N ARG A 35 66.38 -18.69 -8.36
CA ARG A 35 66.77 -19.23 -9.66
C ARG A 35 66.30 -20.68 -9.92
N GLY A 36 65.38 -20.80 -10.87
CA GLY A 36 65.64 -21.58 -12.11
C GLY A 36 64.78 -22.83 -12.28
N ALA A 37 63.88 -22.85 -13.22
CA ALA A 37 63.95 -23.69 -14.41
C ALA A 37 62.58 -23.78 -15.14
N ARG A 38 62.66 -23.61 -16.46
CA ARG A 38 61.61 -23.81 -17.45
C ARG A 38 61.27 -25.28 -17.60
N THR A 39 59.97 -25.59 -17.91
CA THR A 39 59.61 -26.45 -19.07
C THR A 39 58.07 -26.43 -19.23
N GLU A 40 57.60 -26.12 -20.42
CA GLU A 40 56.29 -26.44 -20.99
C GLU A 40 56.38 -27.79 -21.74
N PRO A 41 55.29 -28.31 -22.38
CA PRO A 41 53.85 -28.38 -22.08
C PRO A 41 53.30 -29.83 -22.14
N SER A 42 52.08 -30.10 -21.67
CA SER A 42 51.26 -31.16 -22.30
C SER A 42 49.79 -31.13 -21.87
N THR A 43 48.92 -30.93 -22.85
CA THR A 43 47.66 -31.60 -23.20
C THR A 43 46.58 -31.85 -22.15
N SER A 44 45.44 -31.16 -22.40
CA SER A 44 44.06 -31.63 -22.34
C SER A 44 43.63 -32.63 -21.27
N ARG A 45 42.74 -32.16 -20.39
CA ARG A 45 41.58 -32.94 -19.89
C ARG A 45 40.44 -32.01 -19.53
N GLU A 46 39.29 -32.31 -20.13
CA GLU A 46 37.98 -31.75 -19.77
C GLU A 46 37.75 -31.82 -18.25
N GLY A 47 37.50 -30.67 -17.64
CA GLY A 47 37.19 -30.57 -16.22
C GLY A 47 35.70 -30.39 -16.03
N ALA A 48 35.13 -31.20 -15.17
CA ALA A 48 33.79 -31.14 -14.65
C ALA A 48 33.48 -29.76 -13.99
N PRO A 49 32.21 -29.35 -13.93
CA PRO A 49 31.83 -28.02 -13.40
C PRO A 49 32.18 -27.94 -11.91
N ALA A 50 32.84 -26.84 -11.54
CA ALA A 50 33.18 -26.52 -10.17
C ALA A 50 31.89 -26.31 -9.36
N PHE A 51 31.74 -27.05 -8.28
CA PHE A 51 30.71 -26.83 -7.27
C PHE A 51 30.87 -25.44 -6.66
N ALA A 52 29.79 -24.64 -6.71
CA ALA A 52 29.70 -23.41 -5.95
C ALA A 52 29.68 -23.70 -4.44
N PRO A 53 30.27 -22.86 -3.60
CA PRO A 53 30.29 -23.06 -2.14
C PRO A 53 28.88 -22.99 -1.57
N THR A 54 28.45 -24.08 -0.92
CA THR A 54 27.27 -24.10 -0.06
C THR A 54 27.62 -23.42 1.25
N ASP A 55 26.86 -22.38 1.62
CA ASP A 55 26.92 -21.89 2.98
C ASP A 55 26.16 -22.83 3.95
N ALA A 56 26.39 -22.68 5.26
CA ALA A 56 25.94 -23.59 6.31
C ALA A 56 24.39 -23.68 6.47
N THR A 57 23.60 -23.12 5.56
CA THR A 57 22.12 -23.09 5.63
C THR A 57 21.45 -23.94 4.55
N GLY A 58 22.20 -24.59 3.65
CA GLY A 58 21.65 -25.52 2.65
C GLY A 58 20.75 -24.87 1.58
N VAL A 59 20.81 -23.56 1.43
CA VAL A 59 20.08 -22.84 0.37
C VAL A 59 20.95 -22.76 -0.87
N VAL A 60 20.55 -23.48 -1.92
CA VAL A 60 21.18 -23.36 -3.24
C VAL A 60 20.83 -21.98 -3.80
N VAL A 61 21.76 -21.05 -3.70
CA VAL A 61 21.67 -19.75 -4.39
C VAL A 61 22.01 -19.99 -5.87
N ALA A 62 21.02 -20.44 -6.62
CA ALA A 62 21.12 -20.43 -8.06
C ALA A 62 20.87 -19.00 -8.54
N THR A 63 21.90 -18.33 -9.06
CA THR A 63 21.71 -17.10 -9.83
C THR A 63 21.12 -17.51 -11.17
N PRO A 64 19.82 -17.27 -11.43
CA PRO A 64 19.29 -17.55 -12.76
C PRO A 64 19.97 -16.59 -13.74
N PRO A 65 20.33 -17.06 -14.96
CA PRO A 65 20.94 -16.21 -15.96
C PRO A 65 19.98 -15.05 -16.26
N LEU A 66 20.51 -13.83 -16.18
CA LEU A 66 19.80 -12.62 -16.57
C LEU A 66 19.31 -12.78 -18.02
N PRO A 67 18.01 -12.78 -18.30
CA PRO A 67 17.54 -12.70 -19.66
C PRO A 67 17.71 -11.25 -20.16
N LEU A 68 18.90 -10.95 -20.69
CA LEU A 68 19.28 -9.64 -21.24
C LEU A 68 18.59 -9.30 -22.58
N ARG A 69 17.62 -10.06 -23.03
CA ARG A 69 16.88 -9.74 -24.25
C ARG A 69 15.46 -9.31 -23.91
N GLY A 70 15.32 -7.99 -23.69
CA GLY A 70 14.05 -7.27 -23.56
C GLY A 70 13.19 -7.28 -24.82
N GLN A 71 12.79 -8.45 -25.25
CA GLN A 71 11.65 -8.62 -26.15
C GLN A 71 10.55 -9.31 -25.34
N ALA A 72 9.68 -8.49 -24.70
CA ALA A 72 8.40 -9.01 -24.29
C ALA A 72 7.82 -9.78 -25.48
N SER A 73 7.53 -11.07 -25.29
CA SER A 73 6.98 -11.90 -26.37
C SER A 73 5.72 -11.22 -26.93
N ALA A 74 5.42 -11.44 -28.22
CA ALA A 74 4.21 -10.89 -28.85
C ALA A 74 2.92 -11.27 -28.08
N ALA A 75 2.95 -12.39 -27.35
CA ALA A 75 1.88 -12.81 -26.45
C ALA A 75 1.73 -11.88 -25.24
N VAL A 76 2.83 -11.44 -24.61
CA VAL A 76 2.82 -10.45 -23.52
C VAL A 76 2.31 -9.10 -24.03
N ARG A 77 2.70 -8.68 -25.23
CA ARG A 77 2.18 -7.44 -25.84
C ARG A 77 0.67 -7.50 -26.12
N ARG A 78 0.10 -8.68 -26.43
CA ARG A 78 -1.35 -8.84 -26.62
C ARG A 78 -2.11 -8.86 -25.29
N SER A 79 -1.57 -9.43 -24.22
CA SER A 79 -2.20 -9.42 -22.89
C SER A 79 -2.18 -8.04 -22.23
N LEU A 80 -1.31 -7.16 -22.70
CA LEU A 80 -1.20 -5.75 -22.29
C LEU A 80 -2.36 -4.86 -22.80
N ARG A 81 -3.38 -5.43 -23.46
CA ARG A 81 -4.61 -4.67 -23.70
C ARG A 81 -5.20 -4.30 -22.34
N VAL A 82 -5.08 -3.01 -22.01
CA VAL A 82 -5.80 -2.40 -20.89
C VAL A 82 -7.24 -2.88 -20.99
N PRO A 83 -7.85 -3.43 -19.93
CA PRO A 83 -9.30 -3.46 -19.87
C PRO A 83 -9.74 -2.04 -20.20
N ARG A 84 -10.51 -1.89 -21.27
CA ARG A 84 -11.04 -0.60 -21.69
C ARG A 84 -11.65 0.02 -20.43
N SER A 85 -11.10 1.16 -19.98
CA SER A 85 -11.77 1.93 -18.93
C SER A 85 -13.23 2.01 -19.34
N TRP A 86 -14.14 1.69 -18.44
CA TRP A 86 -15.59 1.65 -18.71
C TRP A 86 -16.13 3.03 -19.11
N GLY A 87 -15.33 3.90 -19.67
CA GLY A 87 -15.67 5.26 -20.03
C GLY A 87 -15.99 6.17 -18.84
N LEU A 88 -16.08 5.63 -17.62
CA LEU A 88 -16.37 6.36 -16.40
C LEU A 88 -15.21 7.27 -16.04
N ARG A 89 -15.53 8.51 -15.75
CA ARG A 89 -14.60 9.51 -15.20
C ARG A 89 -14.72 9.54 -13.67
N PRO A 90 -13.69 9.99 -12.95
CA PRO A 90 -13.79 10.19 -11.50
C PRO A 90 -14.99 11.06 -11.09
N THR A 91 -15.31 12.07 -11.89
CA THR A 91 -16.47 12.96 -11.69
C THR A 91 -17.80 12.20 -11.74
N ASP A 92 -17.94 11.23 -12.65
CA ASP A 92 -19.18 10.48 -12.82
C ASP A 92 -19.48 9.61 -11.60
N VAL A 93 -18.46 8.94 -11.06
CA VAL A 93 -18.59 8.13 -9.83
C VAL A 93 -18.91 9.03 -8.62
N THR A 94 -18.26 10.17 -8.52
CA THR A 94 -18.55 11.14 -7.45
C THR A 94 -19.99 11.64 -7.56
N LEU A 95 -20.45 11.99 -8.77
CA LEU A 95 -21.83 12.42 -9.02
C LEU A 95 -22.83 11.32 -8.65
N ILE A 96 -22.57 10.06 -9.03
CA ILE A 96 -23.41 8.91 -8.67
C ILE A 96 -23.55 8.79 -7.15
N VAL A 97 -22.45 8.91 -6.39
CA VAL A 97 -22.48 8.81 -4.93
C VAL A 97 -23.34 9.92 -4.32
N PHE A 98 -23.18 11.17 -4.75
CA PHE A 98 -23.99 12.28 -4.25
C PHE A 98 -25.44 12.24 -4.72
N ALA A 99 -25.69 11.83 -5.96
CA ALA A 99 -27.06 11.66 -6.49
C ALA A 99 -27.84 10.60 -5.71
N ASN A 100 -27.19 9.49 -5.34
CA ASN A 100 -27.82 8.46 -4.49
C ASN A 100 -28.10 9.00 -3.08
N ALA A 101 -27.19 9.77 -2.48
CA ALA A 101 -27.48 10.42 -1.18
C ALA A 101 -28.66 11.37 -1.28
N ALA A 102 -28.76 12.17 -2.34
CA ALA A 102 -29.89 13.05 -2.60
C ALA A 102 -31.19 12.27 -2.85
N LEU A 103 -31.13 11.15 -3.56
CA LEU A 103 -32.27 10.26 -3.77
C LEU A 103 -32.81 9.70 -2.44
N ILE A 104 -31.92 9.27 -1.54
CA ILE A 104 -32.30 8.78 -0.20
C ILE A 104 -33.04 9.86 0.58
N VAL A 105 -32.52 11.10 0.59
CA VAL A 105 -33.18 12.23 1.23
C VAL A 105 -34.53 12.54 0.59
N ALA A 106 -34.61 12.49 -0.75
CA ALA A 106 -35.87 12.72 -1.47
C ALA A 106 -36.92 11.64 -1.17
N MET A 107 -36.52 10.38 -1.06
CA MET A 107 -37.41 9.27 -0.66
C MET A 107 -37.92 9.48 0.77
N TRP A 108 -37.04 9.84 1.71
CA TRP A 108 -37.41 10.15 3.08
C TRP A 108 -38.42 11.30 3.16
N VAL A 109 -38.20 12.39 2.41
CA VAL A 109 -39.16 13.52 2.32
C VAL A 109 -40.50 13.08 1.74
N ARG A 110 -40.47 12.29 0.65
CA ARG A 110 -41.68 11.78 -0.02
C ARG A 110 -42.54 10.90 0.89
N HIS A 111 -41.93 10.14 1.79
CA HIS A 111 -42.65 9.29 2.75
C HIS A 111 -43.28 10.08 3.90
N GLY A 112 -43.32 11.42 3.83
CA GLY A 112 -43.98 12.27 4.79
C GLY A 112 -43.24 12.40 6.13
N GLN A 113 -41.94 12.10 6.13
CA GLN A 113 -41.11 12.13 7.36
C GLN A 113 -40.69 13.55 7.78
N LEU A 114 -41.20 14.60 7.08
CA LEU A 114 -40.94 15.96 7.48
C LEU A 114 -41.63 16.23 8.84
N PRO A 115 -40.86 16.61 9.86
CA PRO A 115 -41.42 16.75 11.21
C PRO A 115 -42.33 17.97 11.32
N ASN A 116 -43.34 17.86 12.19
CA ASN A 116 -44.02 19.05 12.69
C ASN A 116 -43.03 19.85 13.58
N LEU A 117 -42.64 21.03 13.11
CA LEU A 117 -41.63 21.85 13.78
C LEU A 117 -42.06 22.30 15.21
N GLY A 118 -43.34 22.19 15.54
CA GLY A 118 -43.86 22.44 16.91
C GLY A 118 -43.70 21.27 17.88
N ASN A 119 -43.24 20.08 17.39
CA ASN A 119 -43.09 18.88 18.22
C ASN A 119 -41.63 18.42 18.28
N ALA A 120 -41.00 18.64 19.45
CA ALA A 120 -39.58 18.26 19.65
C ALA A 120 -39.33 16.77 19.51
N GLY A 121 -40.25 15.90 19.97
CA GLY A 121 -40.14 14.45 19.81
C GLY A 121 -40.15 14.01 18.31
N ALA A 122 -41.06 14.62 17.54
CA ALA A 122 -41.13 14.36 16.08
C ALA A 122 -39.87 14.87 15.37
N MET A 123 -39.33 16.02 15.72
CA MET A 123 -38.09 16.56 15.17
C MET A 123 -36.87 15.62 15.44
N LEU A 124 -36.74 15.16 16.69
CA LEU A 124 -35.69 14.23 17.06
C LEU A 124 -35.84 12.89 16.34
N SER A 125 -37.06 12.34 16.27
CA SER A 125 -37.31 11.08 15.55
C SER A 125 -36.96 11.20 14.05
N ALA A 126 -37.36 12.31 13.41
CA ALA A 126 -37.01 12.59 12.02
C ALA A 126 -35.50 12.71 11.79
N ALA A 127 -34.79 13.40 12.70
CA ALA A 127 -33.31 13.47 12.66
C ALA A 127 -32.68 12.08 12.85
N GLY A 128 -33.27 11.26 13.74
CA GLY A 128 -32.84 9.87 13.93
C GLY A 128 -33.00 9.01 12.67
N GLN A 129 -34.13 9.11 11.98
CA GLN A 129 -34.36 8.40 10.72
C GLN A 129 -33.38 8.84 9.63
N LEU A 130 -33.22 10.15 9.42
CA LEU A 130 -32.31 10.67 8.39
C LEU A 130 -30.85 10.26 8.65
N THR A 131 -30.41 10.31 9.92
CA THR A 131 -29.06 9.86 10.29
C THR A 131 -28.88 8.35 10.12
N ALA A 132 -29.92 7.53 10.33
CA ALA A 132 -29.91 6.10 10.03
C ALA A 132 -29.68 5.82 8.54
N LEU A 133 -30.49 6.44 7.68
CA LEU A 133 -30.43 6.24 6.24
C LEU A 133 -29.09 6.66 5.66
N LEU A 134 -28.62 7.86 6.02
CA LEU A 134 -27.31 8.36 5.54
C LEU A 134 -26.14 7.57 6.15
N GLY A 135 -26.23 7.14 7.40
CA GLY A 135 -25.24 6.30 8.06
C GLY A 135 -25.11 4.93 7.41
N THR A 136 -26.23 4.30 7.11
CA THR A 136 -26.30 3.03 6.37
C THR A 136 -25.71 3.16 4.97
N TYR A 137 -26.10 4.21 4.24
CA TYR A 137 -25.55 4.47 2.91
C TYR A 137 -24.04 4.69 2.96
N ALA A 138 -23.55 5.47 3.90
CA ALA A 138 -22.12 5.69 4.11
C ALA A 138 -21.39 4.38 4.42
N ALA A 139 -21.96 3.47 5.22
CA ALA A 139 -21.42 2.15 5.49
C ALA A 139 -21.33 1.29 4.23
N ILE A 140 -22.37 1.28 3.40
CA ILE A 140 -22.37 0.55 2.11
C ILE A 140 -21.30 1.10 1.17
N VAL A 141 -21.19 2.43 1.02
CA VAL A 141 -20.15 3.08 0.20
C VAL A 141 -18.75 2.69 0.70
N GLN A 142 -18.53 2.62 2.03
CA GLN A 142 -17.26 2.16 2.58
C GLN A 142 -16.90 0.72 2.19
N VAL A 143 -17.90 -0.19 2.21
CA VAL A 143 -17.72 -1.58 1.77
C VAL A 143 -17.33 -1.62 0.29
N VAL A 144 -18.00 -0.81 -0.56
CA VAL A 144 -17.67 -0.69 -1.99
C VAL A 144 -16.25 -0.15 -2.19
N LEU A 145 -15.85 0.91 -1.48
CA LEU A 145 -14.49 1.45 -1.55
C LEU A 145 -13.43 0.41 -1.20
N MET A 146 -13.72 -0.46 -0.23
CA MET A 146 -12.80 -1.52 0.21
C MET A 146 -13.02 -2.86 -0.49
N SER A 147 -13.90 -2.94 -1.49
CA SER A 147 -14.11 -4.17 -2.28
C SER A 147 -12.89 -4.61 -3.09
N ARG A 148 -11.89 -3.70 -3.26
CA ARG A 148 -10.68 -3.92 -4.07
C ARG A 148 -10.97 -4.10 -5.56
N SER A 149 -12.05 -3.51 -6.05
CA SER A 149 -12.35 -3.53 -7.47
C SER A 149 -11.32 -2.75 -8.27
N PRO A 150 -10.70 -3.35 -9.32
CA PRO A 150 -9.61 -2.72 -10.07
C PRO A 150 -10.00 -1.41 -10.75
N TRP A 151 -11.27 -1.24 -11.14
CA TRP A 151 -11.74 -0.03 -11.79
C TRP A 151 -11.75 1.18 -10.84
N LEU A 152 -12.06 0.98 -9.54
CA LEU A 152 -11.96 2.04 -8.52
C LEU A 152 -10.50 2.47 -8.32
N ASP A 153 -9.59 1.49 -8.22
CA ASP A 153 -8.17 1.78 -8.07
C ASP A 153 -7.61 2.54 -9.28
N GLN A 154 -7.99 2.14 -10.50
CA GLN A 154 -7.57 2.82 -11.73
C GLN A 154 -8.09 4.26 -11.83
N LEU A 155 -9.31 4.53 -11.33
CA LEU A 155 -9.90 5.86 -11.35
C LEU A 155 -9.29 6.80 -10.31
N PHE A 156 -9.13 6.33 -9.08
CA PHE A 156 -8.83 7.19 -7.93
C PHE A 156 -7.45 6.96 -7.30
N GLY A 157 -6.90 5.75 -7.45
CA GLY A 157 -5.72 5.30 -6.74
C GLY A 157 -6.01 4.89 -5.29
N ILE A 158 -5.35 3.83 -4.83
CA ILE A 158 -5.62 3.21 -3.51
C ILE A 158 -5.40 4.17 -2.34
N ASP A 159 -4.48 5.12 -2.45
CA ASP A 159 -4.20 6.10 -1.39
C ASP A 159 -5.38 7.05 -1.13
N ARG A 160 -6.03 7.52 -2.20
CA ARG A 160 -7.22 8.37 -2.09
C ARG A 160 -8.41 7.59 -1.55
N ILE A 161 -8.62 6.36 -2.05
CA ILE A 161 -9.68 5.46 -1.57
C ILE A 161 -9.51 5.20 -0.06
N ALA A 162 -8.30 4.89 0.40
CA ALA A 162 -8.01 4.70 1.82
C ALA A 162 -8.22 5.98 2.64
N GLY A 163 -7.92 7.15 2.06
CA GLY A 163 -8.23 8.45 2.66
C GLY A 163 -9.72 8.66 2.85
N TRP A 164 -10.52 8.44 1.81
CA TRP A 164 -11.98 8.56 1.85
C TRP A 164 -12.62 7.55 2.81
N HIS A 165 -12.15 6.30 2.82
CA HIS A 165 -12.60 5.28 3.77
C HIS A 165 -12.44 5.74 5.23
N ARG A 166 -11.33 6.40 5.57
CA ARG A 166 -11.12 6.92 6.94
C ARG A 166 -12.11 8.02 7.31
N TRP A 167 -12.33 9.01 6.42
CA TRP A 167 -13.25 10.11 6.67
C TRP A 167 -14.71 9.64 6.71
N LEU A 168 -15.08 8.80 5.76
CA LEU A 168 -16.42 8.24 5.69
C LEU A 168 -16.69 7.31 6.86
N GLY A 169 -15.65 6.59 7.37
CA GLY A 169 -15.74 5.77 8.56
C GLY A 169 -16.08 6.56 9.80
N PHE A 170 -15.45 7.71 9.97
CA PHE A 170 -15.79 8.63 11.06
C PHE A 170 -17.24 9.14 10.91
N ALA A 171 -17.61 9.58 9.72
CA ALA A 171 -18.98 10.07 9.46
C ALA A 171 -20.03 8.96 9.70
N THR A 172 -19.77 7.73 9.28
CA THR A 172 -20.66 6.58 9.51
C THR A 172 -20.92 6.35 10.99
N VAL A 173 -19.87 6.34 11.82
CA VAL A 173 -20.03 6.11 13.27
C VAL A 173 -20.79 7.25 13.92
N VAL A 174 -20.50 8.51 13.56
CA VAL A 174 -21.23 9.67 14.07
C VAL A 174 -22.71 9.61 13.70
N LEU A 175 -23.03 9.26 12.45
CA LEU A 175 -24.41 9.14 11.97
C LEU A 175 -25.16 8.00 12.66
N ILE A 176 -24.54 6.83 12.84
CA ILE A 176 -25.16 5.68 13.53
C ILE A 176 -25.37 6.01 15.02
N CYS A 177 -24.40 6.59 15.70
CA CYS A 177 -24.58 7.02 17.09
C CYS A 177 -25.66 8.11 17.19
N GLY A 178 -25.68 9.06 16.27
CA GLY A 178 -26.72 10.08 16.16
C GLY A 178 -28.10 9.46 15.96
N HIS A 179 -28.23 8.44 15.10
CA HIS A 179 -29.46 7.68 14.92
C HIS A 179 -29.97 7.13 16.26
N VAL A 180 -29.13 6.38 16.98
CA VAL A 180 -29.54 5.79 18.27
C VAL A 180 -29.96 6.86 19.27
N VAL A 181 -29.19 7.93 19.42
CA VAL A 181 -29.47 9.01 20.37
C VAL A 181 -30.75 9.76 20.01
N PHE A 182 -30.86 10.20 18.75
CA PHE A 182 -32.00 11.00 18.32
C PHE A 182 -33.31 10.21 18.30
N THR A 183 -33.28 8.95 17.85
CA THR A 183 -34.46 8.09 17.86
C THR A 183 -34.90 7.80 19.28
N THR A 184 -33.99 7.40 20.18
CA THR A 184 -34.35 7.10 21.57
C THR A 184 -34.87 8.35 22.27
N ALA A 185 -34.24 9.52 22.10
CA ALA A 185 -34.68 10.78 22.68
C ALA A 185 -36.04 11.23 22.12
N GLY A 186 -36.23 11.06 20.78
CA GLY A 186 -37.48 11.44 20.12
C GLY A 186 -38.70 10.65 20.64
N TYR A 187 -38.54 9.34 20.76
CA TYR A 187 -39.61 8.49 21.33
C TYR A 187 -39.79 8.72 22.83
N ALA A 188 -38.70 8.88 23.59
CA ALA A 188 -38.77 9.18 25.02
C ALA A 188 -39.56 10.47 25.28
N VAL A 189 -39.29 11.55 24.51
CA VAL A 189 -40.04 12.83 24.60
C VAL A 189 -41.49 12.64 24.19
N SER A 190 -41.77 11.89 23.12
CA SER A 190 -43.13 11.69 22.63
C SER A 190 -43.98 10.84 23.57
N ASN A 191 -43.37 9.85 24.24
CA ASN A 191 -44.06 8.92 25.15
C ASN A 191 -44.05 9.37 26.63
N GLY A 192 -43.31 10.42 26.95
CA GLY A 192 -43.14 10.88 28.35
C GLY A 192 -42.28 9.93 29.18
N HIS A 193 -41.43 9.15 28.54
CA HIS A 193 -40.56 8.16 29.18
C HIS A 193 -39.15 8.71 29.46
N SER A 194 -38.42 8.08 30.40
CA SER A 194 -36.98 8.28 30.52
C SER A 194 -36.25 7.58 29.39
N LEU A 195 -35.03 8.03 29.04
CA LEU A 195 -34.19 7.39 28.01
C LEU A 195 -33.93 5.89 28.31
N LEU A 196 -33.75 5.54 29.58
CA LEU A 196 -33.52 4.17 30.00
C LEU A 196 -34.75 3.29 29.82
N SER A 197 -35.92 3.81 30.21
CA SER A 197 -37.22 3.12 30.03
C SER A 197 -37.51 2.91 28.54
N GLU A 198 -37.30 3.94 27.70
CA GLU A 198 -37.51 3.80 26.25
C GLU A 198 -36.55 2.82 25.62
N THR A 199 -35.27 2.81 26.01
CA THR A 199 -34.29 1.82 25.55
C THR A 199 -34.72 0.39 25.94
N SER A 200 -35.22 0.19 27.14
CA SER A 200 -35.76 -1.10 27.58
C SER A 200 -36.96 -1.52 26.73
N THR A 201 -37.90 -0.60 26.48
CA THR A 201 -39.05 -0.84 25.59
C THR A 201 -38.60 -1.25 24.18
N PHE A 202 -37.61 -0.56 23.61
CA PHE A 202 -37.10 -0.94 22.32
C PHE A 202 -36.55 -2.37 22.29
N ILE A 203 -35.75 -2.76 23.27
CA ILE A 203 -35.14 -4.09 23.34
C ILE A 203 -36.17 -5.19 23.54
N THR A 204 -37.21 -4.94 24.34
CA THR A 204 -38.18 -5.97 24.71
C THR A 204 -39.36 -6.09 23.73
N THR A 205 -39.72 -5.00 23.04
CA THR A 205 -40.92 -4.95 22.22
C THR A 205 -40.66 -5.10 20.72
N TYR A 206 -39.54 -4.51 20.23
CA TYR A 206 -39.29 -4.48 18.79
C TYR A 206 -38.37 -5.60 18.32
N PRO A 207 -38.68 -6.28 17.21
CA PRO A 207 -37.87 -7.39 16.70
C PRO A 207 -36.48 -6.91 16.28
N TYR A 208 -35.48 -7.75 16.49
CA TYR A 208 -34.07 -7.53 16.12
C TYR A 208 -33.38 -6.31 16.77
N MET A 209 -34.03 -5.62 17.73
CA MET A 209 -33.49 -4.42 18.34
C MET A 209 -32.23 -4.71 19.17
N LEU A 210 -32.19 -5.83 19.91
CA LEU A 210 -31.00 -6.25 20.61
C LEU A 210 -29.80 -6.42 19.64
N MET A 211 -30.02 -6.99 18.46
CA MET A 211 -28.98 -7.14 17.44
C MET A 211 -28.49 -5.78 16.93
N ALA A 212 -29.38 -4.79 16.80
CA ALA A 212 -29.02 -3.41 16.42
C ALA A 212 -28.15 -2.71 17.48
N TYR A 213 -28.44 -2.89 18.77
CA TYR A 213 -27.57 -2.39 19.84
C TYR A 213 -26.21 -3.08 19.86
N VAL A 214 -26.16 -4.40 19.66
CA VAL A 214 -24.89 -5.13 19.53
C VAL A 214 -24.10 -4.63 18.29
N ALA A 215 -24.76 -4.40 17.16
CA ALA A 215 -24.14 -3.83 15.98
C ALA A 215 -23.55 -2.45 16.27
N THR A 216 -24.29 -1.59 16.94
CA THR A 216 -23.84 -0.23 17.35
C THR A 216 -22.61 -0.33 18.25
N ALA A 217 -22.61 -1.22 19.25
CA ALA A 217 -21.47 -1.45 20.12
C ALA A 217 -20.23 -1.91 19.32
N LEU A 218 -20.41 -2.81 18.33
CA LEU A 218 -19.33 -3.24 17.44
C LEU A 218 -18.80 -2.08 16.59
N PHE A 219 -19.66 -1.24 16.02
CA PHE A 219 -19.24 -0.03 15.29
C PHE A 219 -18.37 0.88 16.19
N ILE A 220 -18.77 1.10 17.43
CA ILE A 220 -18.01 1.92 18.38
C ILE A 220 -16.66 1.29 18.72
N VAL A 221 -16.63 -0.01 19.06
CA VAL A 221 -15.40 -0.73 19.38
C VAL A 221 -14.41 -0.68 18.21
N ILE A 222 -14.88 -0.94 16.98
CA ILE A 222 -14.07 -0.89 15.77
C ILE A 222 -13.55 0.55 15.52
N ALA A 223 -14.38 1.55 15.72
CA ALA A 223 -13.98 2.95 15.58
C ALA A 223 -12.89 3.31 16.59
N VAL A 224 -13.08 2.99 17.87
CA VAL A 224 -12.09 3.22 18.94
C VAL A 224 -10.77 2.50 18.64
N ALA A 225 -10.82 1.22 18.24
CA ALA A 225 -9.64 0.46 17.85
C ALA A 225 -8.91 1.06 16.63
N SER A 226 -9.64 1.79 15.77
CA SER A 226 -9.10 2.43 14.56
C SER A 226 -8.58 3.85 14.79
N VAL A 227 -8.82 4.46 15.94
CA VAL A 227 -8.24 5.76 16.30
C VAL A 227 -6.71 5.63 16.39
N ARG A 228 -6.01 6.66 15.90
CA ARG A 228 -4.53 6.64 15.80
C ARG A 228 -3.82 6.27 17.11
N ALA A 229 -4.33 6.70 18.27
CA ALA A 229 -3.76 6.41 19.58
C ALA A 229 -3.86 4.91 19.94
N ALA A 230 -5.04 4.30 19.75
CA ALA A 230 -5.27 2.88 19.98
C ALA A 230 -4.54 2.01 18.94
N ARG A 231 -4.56 2.44 17.67
CA ARG A 231 -3.90 1.77 16.55
C ARG A 231 -2.39 1.61 16.74
N ARG A 232 -1.72 2.55 17.41
CA ARG A 232 -0.28 2.47 17.73
C ARG A 232 0.06 1.39 18.76
N ARG A 233 -0.91 0.95 19.57
CA ARG A 233 -0.74 -0.07 20.61
C ARG A 233 -1.07 -1.49 20.12
N LEU A 234 -1.73 -1.60 18.98
CA LEU A 234 -2.14 -2.88 18.40
C LEU A 234 -1.19 -3.31 17.28
N SER A 235 -0.93 -4.62 17.16
CA SER A 235 -0.31 -5.15 15.96
C SER A 235 -1.24 -4.95 14.76
N TYR A 236 -0.69 -4.92 13.54
CA TYR A 236 -1.50 -4.81 12.33
C TYR A 236 -2.50 -5.97 12.23
N ASP A 237 -2.05 -7.18 12.50
CA ASP A 237 -2.87 -8.38 12.39
C ASP A 237 -4.04 -8.36 13.39
N THR A 238 -3.79 -7.95 14.64
CA THR A 238 -4.82 -7.82 15.69
C THR A 238 -5.85 -6.75 15.32
N TRP A 239 -5.39 -5.57 14.89
CA TRP A 239 -6.28 -4.50 14.46
C TRP A 239 -7.13 -4.94 13.26
N HIS A 240 -6.52 -5.58 12.26
CA HIS A 240 -7.23 -6.03 11.07
C HIS A 240 -8.29 -7.07 11.41
N PHE A 241 -7.99 -8.01 12.31
CA PHE A 241 -8.96 -8.98 12.79
C PHE A 241 -10.16 -8.31 13.47
N ILE A 242 -9.92 -7.37 14.40
CA ILE A 242 -11.00 -6.60 15.05
C ILE A 242 -11.81 -5.84 14.00
N HIS A 243 -11.14 -5.23 13.02
CA HIS A 243 -11.80 -4.43 11.99
C HIS A 243 -12.71 -5.28 11.07
N LEU A 244 -12.42 -6.56 10.88
CA LEU A 244 -13.28 -7.45 10.07
C LEU A 244 -14.66 -7.70 10.70
N PHE A 245 -14.84 -7.51 12.02
CA PHE A 245 -16.15 -7.58 12.66
C PHE A 245 -17.12 -6.50 12.17
N ILE A 246 -16.66 -5.52 11.37
CA ILE A 246 -17.53 -4.55 10.71
C ILE A 246 -18.57 -5.24 9.80
N TYR A 247 -18.20 -6.34 9.13
CA TYR A 247 -19.16 -7.09 8.32
C TYR A 247 -20.25 -7.75 9.16
N LEU A 248 -19.91 -8.22 10.36
CA LEU A 248 -20.87 -8.74 11.31
C LEU A 248 -21.79 -7.62 11.83
N ALA A 249 -21.23 -6.45 12.17
CA ALA A 249 -22.02 -5.29 12.60
C ALA A 249 -23.04 -4.87 11.52
N ILE A 250 -22.64 -4.82 10.25
CA ILE A 250 -23.53 -4.51 9.13
C ILE A 250 -24.61 -5.57 8.98
N ALA A 251 -24.28 -6.87 9.07
CA ALA A 251 -25.24 -7.96 8.98
C ALA A 251 -26.27 -7.94 10.12
N LEU A 252 -25.83 -7.69 11.37
CA LEU A 252 -26.71 -7.58 12.52
C LEU A 252 -27.66 -6.38 12.45
N SER A 253 -27.21 -5.25 11.87
CA SER A 253 -28.05 -4.07 11.68
C SER A 253 -29.09 -4.25 10.57
N PHE A 254 -28.86 -5.13 9.59
CA PHE A 254 -29.75 -5.30 8.45
C PHE A 254 -31.13 -5.85 8.84
N GLY A 255 -31.20 -6.82 9.76
CA GLY A 255 -32.46 -7.39 10.25
C GLY A 255 -33.37 -6.35 10.89
N HIS A 256 -32.80 -5.49 11.73
CA HIS A 256 -33.52 -4.37 12.35
C HIS A 256 -34.06 -3.38 11.30
N GLN A 257 -33.25 -3.02 10.29
CA GLN A 257 -33.68 -2.09 9.24
C GLN A 257 -34.89 -2.59 8.47
N LEU A 258 -34.94 -3.87 8.13
CA LEU A 258 -36.06 -4.47 7.40
C LEU A 258 -37.32 -4.62 8.25
N ALA A 259 -37.17 -4.88 9.56
CA ALA A 259 -38.29 -5.22 10.43
C ALA A 259 -39.02 -4.01 11.04
N VAL A 260 -38.29 -2.90 11.27
CA VAL A 260 -38.85 -1.72 11.95
C VAL A 260 -38.52 -0.39 11.24
N GLY A 261 -37.90 -0.46 10.06
CA GLY A 261 -37.62 0.74 9.27
C GLY A 261 -38.92 1.28 8.63
N THR A 262 -39.35 2.45 9.05
CA THR A 262 -40.60 3.08 8.57
C THR A 262 -40.62 3.32 7.05
N ASP A 263 -39.44 3.52 6.44
CA ASP A 263 -39.29 3.66 4.99
C ASP A 263 -39.45 2.32 4.24
N PHE A 264 -39.36 1.18 4.96
CA PHE A 264 -39.46 -0.13 4.37
C PHE A 264 -40.87 -0.76 4.49
N GLU A 265 -41.65 -0.37 5.51
CA GLU A 265 -42.94 -1.01 5.79
C GLU A 265 -44.01 -0.82 4.69
N ARG A 266 -43.89 0.24 3.89
CA ARG A 266 -44.98 0.68 2.97
C ARG A 266 -44.56 0.88 1.52
N ASP A 267 -43.28 0.83 1.19
CA ASP A 267 -42.81 1.07 -0.18
C ASP A 267 -41.91 -0.07 -0.69
N PRO A 268 -42.46 -1.00 -1.49
CA PRO A 268 -41.68 -2.07 -2.11
C PRO A 268 -40.52 -1.58 -2.99
N ALA A 269 -40.61 -0.35 -3.54
CA ALA A 269 -39.55 0.23 -4.31
C ALA A 269 -38.36 0.64 -3.41
N ALA A 270 -38.63 1.16 -2.21
CA ALA A 270 -37.61 1.46 -1.22
C ALA A 270 -36.91 0.18 -0.74
N ILE A 271 -37.67 -0.88 -0.42
CA ILE A 271 -37.09 -2.18 -0.07
C ILE A 271 -36.18 -2.68 -1.19
N THR A 272 -36.67 -2.70 -2.44
CA THR A 272 -35.90 -3.17 -3.61
C THR A 272 -34.63 -2.35 -3.79
N TYR A 273 -34.70 -1.02 -3.64
CA TYR A 273 -33.55 -0.13 -3.76
C TYR A 273 -32.47 -0.46 -2.71
N TRP A 274 -32.84 -0.55 -1.44
CA TRP A 274 -31.90 -0.82 -0.36
C TRP A 274 -31.30 -2.24 -0.43
N VAL A 275 -32.14 -3.26 -0.66
CA VAL A 275 -31.66 -4.64 -0.85
C VAL A 275 -30.69 -4.71 -2.03
N THR A 276 -30.98 -4.00 -3.12
CA THR A 276 -30.08 -3.94 -4.28
C THR A 276 -28.72 -3.34 -3.91
N LEU A 277 -28.67 -2.25 -3.12
CA LEU A 277 -27.41 -1.67 -2.66
C LEU A 277 -26.59 -2.66 -1.83
N TYR A 278 -27.20 -3.38 -0.90
CA TYR A 278 -26.53 -4.41 -0.08
C TYR A 278 -26.03 -5.57 -0.95
N VAL A 279 -26.88 -6.08 -1.85
CA VAL A 279 -26.51 -7.18 -2.75
C VAL A 279 -25.37 -6.79 -3.67
N VAL A 280 -25.41 -5.60 -4.27
CA VAL A 280 -24.31 -5.10 -5.12
C VAL A 280 -23.01 -4.99 -4.32
N ALA A 281 -23.05 -4.43 -3.12
CA ALA A 281 -21.87 -4.32 -2.27
C ALA A 281 -21.31 -5.70 -1.89
N ALA A 282 -22.17 -6.64 -1.52
CA ALA A 282 -21.81 -8.03 -1.19
C ALA A 282 -21.19 -8.76 -2.41
N LEU A 283 -21.80 -8.62 -3.58
CA LEU A 283 -21.30 -9.22 -4.84
C LEU A 283 -19.94 -8.63 -5.24
N LEU A 284 -19.72 -7.33 -5.06
CA LEU A 284 -18.42 -6.72 -5.31
C LEU A 284 -17.35 -7.29 -4.37
N VAL A 285 -17.63 -7.39 -3.07
CA VAL A 285 -16.71 -7.99 -2.11
C VAL A 285 -16.44 -9.45 -2.45
N LEU A 286 -17.48 -10.24 -2.67
CA LEU A 286 -17.36 -11.66 -3.03
C LEU A 286 -16.52 -11.83 -4.30
N SER A 287 -16.82 -11.06 -5.35
CA SER A 287 -16.12 -11.16 -6.63
C SER A 287 -14.65 -10.82 -6.52
N PHE A 288 -14.31 -9.67 -5.93
CA PHE A 288 -12.93 -9.16 -5.97
C PHE A 288 -12.06 -9.64 -4.81
N ARG A 289 -12.64 -10.03 -3.67
CA ARG A 289 -11.86 -10.55 -2.53
C ARG A 289 -11.82 -12.08 -2.45
N VAL A 290 -12.73 -12.77 -3.12
CA VAL A 290 -12.81 -14.23 -3.04
C VAL A 290 -12.73 -14.86 -4.43
N LEU A 291 -13.70 -14.61 -5.31
CA LEU A 291 -13.82 -15.37 -6.57
C LEU A 291 -12.63 -15.12 -7.51
N ILE A 292 -12.23 -13.88 -7.69
CA ILE A 292 -11.11 -13.54 -8.57
C ILE A 292 -9.78 -14.08 -8.03
N PRO A 293 -9.39 -13.87 -6.75
CA PRO A 293 -8.18 -14.49 -6.19
C PRO A 293 -8.17 -16.02 -6.26
N VAL A 294 -9.30 -16.67 -5.98
CA VAL A 294 -9.43 -18.13 -6.11
C VAL A 294 -9.22 -18.55 -7.56
N ARG A 295 -9.90 -17.89 -8.53
CA ARG A 295 -9.74 -18.18 -9.96
C ARG A 295 -8.30 -17.98 -10.43
N LEU A 296 -7.63 -16.89 -10.02
CA LEU A 296 -6.22 -16.65 -10.35
C LEU A 296 -5.33 -17.76 -9.78
N THR A 297 -5.54 -18.14 -8.52
CA THR A 297 -4.79 -19.22 -7.86
C THR A 297 -4.97 -20.56 -8.59
N MET A 298 -6.21 -20.92 -8.93
CA MET A 298 -6.50 -22.19 -9.62
C MET A 298 -5.94 -22.22 -11.04
N ARG A 299 -5.98 -21.08 -11.75
CA ARG A 299 -5.50 -20.97 -13.13
C ARG A 299 -3.99 -20.95 -13.21
N HIS A 300 -3.36 -20.07 -12.44
CA HIS A 300 -1.93 -19.81 -12.60
C HIS A 300 -1.05 -20.71 -11.73
N ARG A 301 -1.57 -21.30 -10.66
CA ARG A 301 -0.88 -22.25 -9.76
C ARG A 301 0.53 -21.77 -9.39
N LEU A 302 0.61 -20.51 -8.95
CA LEU A 302 1.87 -19.85 -8.65
C LEU A 302 2.65 -20.58 -7.54
N ARG A 303 3.98 -20.68 -7.72
CA ARG A 303 4.90 -21.27 -6.75
C ARG A 303 6.19 -20.47 -6.71
N VAL A 304 6.81 -20.45 -5.53
CA VAL A 304 8.19 -19.97 -5.39
C VAL A 304 9.09 -20.88 -6.19
N ASP A 305 9.90 -20.31 -7.07
CA ASP A 305 10.87 -21.03 -7.88
C ASP A 305 12.28 -20.93 -7.27
N ALA A 306 12.73 -19.71 -7.01
CA ALA A 306 14.05 -19.45 -6.45
C ALA A 306 14.05 -18.20 -5.57
N LEU A 307 15.06 -18.12 -4.71
CA LEU A 307 15.41 -16.93 -3.95
C LEU A 307 16.83 -16.51 -4.31
N ALA A 308 17.06 -15.20 -4.47
CA ALA A 308 18.39 -14.64 -4.69
C ALA A 308 18.63 -13.49 -3.71
N GLU A 309 19.79 -13.42 -3.08
CA GLU A 309 20.20 -12.30 -2.25
C GLU A 309 20.75 -11.18 -3.15
N GLU A 310 20.15 -10.00 -3.07
CA GLU A 310 20.52 -8.84 -3.89
C GLU A 310 21.48 -7.90 -3.16
N SER A 311 21.33 -7.80 -1.84
CA SER A 311 22.20 -7.08 -0.94
C SER A 311 21.90 -7.53 0.50
N PRO A 312 22.74 -7.20 1.50
CA PRO A 312 22.51 -7.63 2.88
C PRO A 312 21.10 -7.29 3.38
N GLY A 313 20.31 -8.35 3.67
CA GLY A 313 18.94 -8.20 4.13
C GLY A 313 17.90 -7.87 3.04
N VAL A 314 18.25 -8.00 1.77
CA VAL A 314 17.33 -7.82 0.63
C VAL A 314 17.38 -9.06 -0.26
N ILE A 315 16.23 -9.69 -0.47
CA ILE A 315 16.11 -10.88 -1.31
C ILE A 315 15.11 -10.66 -2.43
N SER A 316 15.42 -11.18 -3.59
CA SER A 316 14.48 -11.36 -4.69
C SER A 316 13.86 -12.75 -4.63
N ILE A 317 12.55 -12.82 -4.85
CA ILE A 317 11.77 -14.05 -4.91
C ILE A 317 11.26 -14.19 -6.33
N TYR A 318 11.66 -15.25 -6.98
CA TYR A 318 11.17 -15.64 -8.29
C TYR A 318 9.98 -16.58 -8.13
N ILE A 319 8.89 -16.26 -8.80
CA ILE A 319 7.63 -16.99 -8.70
C ILE A 319 7.22 -17.39 -10.11
N THR A 320 7.12 -18.69 -10.33
CA THR A 320 6.68 -19.27 -11.59
C THR A 320 5.24 -19.79 -11.49
N GLY A 321 4.67 -20.14 -12.62
CA GLY A 321 3.30 -20.66 -12.68
C GLY A 321 2.85 -20.94 -14.10
N ARG A 322 1.58 -21.32 -14.24
CA ARG A 322 0.97 -21.58 -15.54
C ARG A 322 0.45 -20.29 -16.16
N ASP A 323 0.56 -20.18 -17.49
CA ASP A 323 -0.05 -19.09 -18.27
C ASP A 323 0.25 -17.67 -17.77
N LEU A 324 1.46 -17.41 -17.25
CA LEU A 324 1.84 -16.10 -16.69
C LEU A 324 1.71 -14.97 -17.73
N ALA A 325 1.88 -15.27 -19.01
CA ALA A 325 1.66 -14.29 -20.08
C ALA A 325 0.20 -13.79 -20.16
N GLN A 326 -0.76 -14.51 -19.57
CA GLN A 326 -2.17 -14.13 -19.54
C GLN A 326 -2.58 -13.44 -18.23
N LEU A 327 -1.67 -13.35 -17.27
CA LEU A 327 -1.91 -12.58 -16.05
C LEU A 327 -1.89 -11.08 -16.41
N PRO A 328 -2.99 -10.33 -16.17
CA PRO A 328 -3.12 -8.94 -16.61
C PRO A 328 -2.32 -8.01 -15.71
N MET A 329 -1.00 -8.01 -15.82
CA MET A 329 -0.07 -7.23 -15.00
C MET A 329 0.80 -6.31 -15.82
N ARG A 330 1.32 -5.25 -15.20
CA ARG A 330 2.23 -4.28 -15.80
C ARG A 330 3.37 -3.96 -14.86
N ALA A 331 4.47 -3.51 -15.43
CA ALA A 331 5.56 -2.94 -14.67
C ALA A 331 5.08 -1.78 -13.78
N GLY A 332 5.59 -1.73 -12.55
CA GLY A 332 5.23 -0.74 -11.54
C GLY A 332 3.99 -1.06 -10.72
N GLN A 333 3.20 -2.07 -11.09
CA GLN A 333 2.09 -2.55 -10.28
C GLN A 333 2.57 -3.46 -9.14
N PHE A 334 1.69 -3.63 -8.15
CA PHE A 334 1.92 -4.54 -7.03
C PHE A 334 0.79 -5.56 -6.90
N PHE A 335 1.09 -6.66 -6.24
CA PHE A 335 0.13 -7.66 -5.79
C PHE A 335 0.20 -7.80 -4.28
N LYS A 336 -0.87 -8.30 -3.68
CA LYS A 336 -0.84 -8.84 -2.33
C LYS A 336 -0.50 -10.31 -2.41
N PHE A 337 0.60 -10.68 -1.78
CA PHE A 337 1.12 -12.05 -1.77
C PHE A 337 0.81 -12.74 -0.46
N ARG A 338 0.41 -13.99 -0.55
CA ARG A 338 0.28 -14.93 0.55
C ARG A 338 1.08 -16.19 0.21
N PHE A 339 2.09 -16.48 1.00
CA PHE A 339 2.91 -17.68 0.84
C PHE A 339 2.35 -18.77 1.74
N LEU A 340 1.99 -19.93 1.18
CA LEU A 340 1.43 -21.04 1.94
C LEU A 340 2.54 -21.86 2.62
N ALA A 341 3.28 -21.19 3.51
CA ALA A 341 4.35 -21.76 4.31
C ALA A 341 4.01 -21.75 5.80
N PRO A 342 4.53 -22.69 6.61
CA PRO A 342 4.31 -22.72 8.05
C PRO A 342 4.65 -21.39 8.72
N GLY A 343 3.83 -20.93 9.64
CA GLY A 343 4.03 -19.70 10.40
C GLY A 343 3.64 -18.40 9.70
N ILE A 344 3.42 -18.39 8.36
CA ILE A 344 3.08 -17.19 7.59
C ILE A 344 1.91 -17.35 6.62
N TRP A 345 1.29 -18.52 6.53
CA TRP A 345 0.25 -18.84 5.54
C TRP A 345 -1.00 -17.95 5.61
N TRP A 346 -1.29 -17.33 6.76
CA TRP A 346 -2.43 -16.41 6.92
C TRP A 346 -2.08 -14.95 6.62
N ARG A 347 -0.78 -14.59 6.57
CA ARG A 347 -0.31 -13.22 6.38
C ARG A 347 -0.33 -12.84 4.90
N VAL A 348 -0.83 -11.64 4.62
CA VAL A 348 -0.92 -11.08 3.28
C VAL A 348 -0.18 -9.76 3.25
N HIS A 349 0.81 -9.64 2.36
CA HIS A 349 1.60 -8.42 2.23
C HIS A 349 1.68 -7.94 0.78
N PRO A 350 1.61 -6.60 0.56
CA PRO A 350 1.78 -6.02 -0.76
C PRO A 350 3.28 -5.96 -1.14
N PHE A 351 3.59 -6.40 -2.36
CA PHE A 351 4.92 -6.24 -2.96
C PHE A 351 4.78 -5.82 -4.42
N SER A 352 5.53 -4.78 -4.79
CA SER A 352 5.66 -4.36 -6.18
C SER A 352 6.50 -5.35 -6.97
N LEU A 353 6.14 -5.53 -8.23
CA LEU A 353 6.98 -6.28 -9.15
C LEU A 353 8.33 -5.56 -9.31
N SER A 354 9.43 -6.30 -9.21
CA SER A 354 10.79 -5.81 -9.42
C SER A 354 11.38 -6.21 -10.76
N ALA A 355 10.60 -6.90 -11.62
CA ALA A 355 10.87 -7.14 -13.02
C ALA A 355 9.63 -6.84 -13.85
N ALA A 356 9.83 -6.42 -15.11
CA ALA A 356 8.72 -6.27 -16.03
C ALA A 356 8.11 -7.66 -16.35
N PRO A 357 6.79 -7.73 -16.62
CA PRO A 357 6.15 -8.96 -17.02
C PRO A 357 6.79 -9.55 -18.28
N ASN A 358 7.31 -10.75 -18.18
CA ASN A 358 7.97 -11.48 -19.28
C ASN A 358 7.22 -12.76 -19.70
N GLY A 359 6.22 -13.19 -18.92
CA GLY A 359 5.46 -14.41 -19.16
C GLY A 359 6.09 -15.68 -18.60
N GLU A 360 7.30 -15.61 -18.05
CA GLU A 360 8.07 -16.75 -17.52
C GLU A 360 8.03 -16.76 -15.98
N TYR A 361 8.26 -15.62 -15.34
CA TYR A 361 8.24 -15.47 -13.89
C TYR A 361 7.72 -14.11 -13.44
N LEU A 362 7.31 -14.04 -12.17
CA LEU A 362 7.16 -12.80 -11.41
C LEU A 362 8.36 -12.65 -10.50
N ARG A 363 8.94 -11.46 -10.42
CA ARG A 363 9.97 -11.14 -9.43
C ARG A 363 9.46 -10.09 -8.47
N ILE A 364 9.56 -10.36 -7.20
CA ILE A 364 9.38 -9.39 -6.12
C ILE A 364 10.66 -9.33 -5.30
N THR A 365 10.98 -8.15 -4.77
CA THR A 365 12.19 -7.97 -3.97
C THR A 365 11.83 -7.39 -2.62
N VAL A 366 12.25 -8.07 -1.57
CA VAL A 366 11.81 -7.87 -0.19
C VAL A 366 12.97 -7.44 0.67
N LYS A 367 12.87 -6.27 1.31
CA LYS A 367 13.80 -5.81 2.34
C LYS A 367 13.34 -6.30 3.70
N GLN A 368 14.26 -6.83 4.50
CA GLN A 368 13.97 -7.29 5.85
C GLN A 368 13.69 -6.10 6.79
N LEU A 369 12.42 -5.97 7.21
CA LEU A 369 11.96 -4.89 8.09
C LEU A 369 11.21 -5.41 9.33
N GLY A 370 10.82 -6.67 9.37
CA GLY A 370 10.06 -7.26 10.46
C GLY A 370 9.95 -8.78 10.34
N ASP A 371 9.19 -9.42 11.24
CA ASP A 371 9.13 -10.89 11.37
C ASP A 371 8.63 -11.60 10.12
N PHE A 372 7.63 -11.04 9.43
CA PHE A 372 7.17 -11.61 8.17
C PHE A 372 8.28 -11.63 7.11
N THR A 373 8.96 -10.51 6.93
CA THR A 373 10.03 -10.38 5.93
C THR A 373 11.29 -11.18 6.31
N LYS A 374 11.50 -11.49 7.59
CA LYS A 374 12.48 -12.48 8.04
C LYS A 374 12.07 -13.89 7.63
N ALA A 375 10.82 -14.27 7.91
CA ALA A 375 10.29 -15.61 7.61
C ALA A 375 10.26 -15.90 6.10
N VAL A 376 10.06 -14.88 5.27
CA VAL A 376 10.07 -15.01 3.80
C VAL A 376 11.44 -15.47 3.27
N ARG A 377 12.55 -15.21 3.97
CA ARG A 377 13.89 -15.70 3.58
C ARG A 377 14.02 -17.23 3.68
N SER A 378 13.21 -17.88 4.48
CA SER A 378 13.21 -19.34 4.65
C SER A 378 12.22 -20.08 3.74
N LEU A 379 11.62 -19.38 2.78
CA LEU A 379 10.76 -20.02 1.78
C LEU A 379 11.55 -21.04 0.96
N ARG A 380 10.89 -22.15 0.66
CA ARG A 380 11.47 -23.23 -0.14
C ARG A 380 10.92 -23.18 -1.56
N PRO A 381 11.72 -23.53 -2.57
CA PRO A 381 11.21 -23.80 -3.90
C PRO A 381 10.00 -24.75 -3.86
N GLY A 382 9.00 -24.49 -4.70
CA GLY A 382 7.74 -25.23 -4.70
C GLY A 382 6.67 -24.69 -3.75
N THR A 383 6.98 -23.77 -2.81
CA THR A 383 5.98 -23.17 -1.90
C THR A 383 4.85 -22.52 -2.72
N PRO A 384 3.58 -22.92 -2.52
CA PRO A 384 2.45 -22.32 -3.23
C PRO A 384 2.25 -20.86 -2.84
N VAL A 385 1.84 -20.04 -3.82
CA VAL A 385 1.63 -18.61 -3.65
C VAL A 385 0.23 -18.23 -4.12
N ILE A 386 -0.51 -17.53 -3.27
CA ILE A 386 -1.79 -16.91 -3.62
C ILE A 386 -1.55 -15.43 -3.84
N VAL A 387 -2.12 -14.87 -4.91
CA VAL A 387 -2.02 -13.45 -5.23
C VAL A 387 -3.38 -12.80 -5.37
N GLU A 388 -3.46 -11.57 -4.93
CA GLU A 388 -4.58 -10.67 -5.19
C GLU A 388 -4.04 -9.45 -5.94
N GLY A 389 -4.67 -9.07 -7.03
CA GLY A 389 -4.24 -7.94 -7.86
C GLY A 389 -4.44 -8.23 -9.34
N PRO A 390 -3.78 -7.46 -10.23
CA PRO A 390 -2.82 -6.39 -9.93
C PRO A 390 -3.48 -5.11 -9.42
N TYR A 391 -2.74 -4.38 -8.60
CA TYR A 391 -3.12 -3.07 -8.05
C TYR A 391 -2.11 -2.01 -8.43
N GLY A 392 -2.51 -0.75 -8.29
CA GLY A 392 -1.67 0.40 -8.52
C GLY A 392 -1.78 0.97 -9.93
N ILE A 393 -1.68 2.29 -9.98
CA ILE A 393 -1.73 3.09 -11.22
C ILE A 393 -0.35 3.58 -11.64
N PHE A 394 0.70 3.15 -10.95
CA PHE A 394 2.09 3.55 -11.16
C PHE A 394 2.70 2.78 -12.33
N THR A 395 2.24 3.07 -13.56
CA THR A 395 2.60 2.33 -14.77
C THR A 395 3.04 3.27 -15.89
N SER A 396 3.75 2.71 -16.87
CA SER A 396 4.17 3.41 -18.09
C SER A 396 2.99 4.01 -18.91
N LEU A 397 1.75 3.51 -18.71
CA LEU A 397 0.54 4.04 -19.34
C LEU A 397 0.19 5.47 -18.91
N ARG A 398 0.67 5.90 -17.77
CA ARG A 398 0.46 7.27 -17.26
C ARG A 398 1.41 8.28 -17.91
N ARG A 399 2.38 7.81 -18.68
CA ARG A 399 3.31 8.70 -19.38
C ARG A 399 2.58 9.57 -20.40
N ARG A 400 2.89 10.85 -20.33
CA ARG A 400 2.44 11.89 -21.28
C ARG A 400 3.59 12.49 -22.06
N ARG A 401 4.81 12.34 -21.52
CA ARG A 401 6.04 12.90 -22.10
C ARG A 401 6.94 11.80 -22.62
N PRO A 402 7.71 12.08 -23.67
CA PRO A 402 8.62 11.09 -24.25
C PRO A 402 9.85 10.79 -23.39
N ARG A 403 10.19 11.69 -22.45
CA ARG A 403 11.30 11.55 -21.51
C ARG A 403 10.78 11.27 -20.12
N ALA A 404 11.56 10.57 -19.29
CA ALA A 404 11.20 10.26 -17.92
C ALA A 404 12.36 10.55 -16.95
N LEU A 405 12.00 10.97 -15.74
CA LEU A 405 12.87 11.04 -14.57
C LEU A 405 12.36 10.03 -13.54
N LEU A 406 13.19 9.09 -13.15
CA LEU A 406 12.89 8.09 -12.13
C LEU A 406 13.62 8.48 -10.85
N ILE A 407 12.91 8.58 -9.72
CA ILE A 407 13.49 8.93 -8.41
C ILE A 407 13.20 7.83 -7.42
N ALA A 408 14.24 7.06 -7.07
CA ALA A 408 14.16 5.94 -6.15
C ALA A 408 14.71 6.26 -4.76
N GLY A 409 14.07 5.76 -3.71
CA GLY A 409 14.59 5.78 -2.34
C GLY A 409 14.64 4.39 -1.73
N GLY A 410 15.85 3.84 -1.48
CA GLY A 410 16.03 2.52 -0.92
C GLY A 410 15.30 1.44 -1.72
N ILE A 411 14.47 0.61 -1.04
CA ILE A 411 13.71 -0.46 -1.72
C ILE A 411 12.63 0.06 -2.70
N GLY A 412 12.35 1.37 -2.72
CA GLY A 412 11.50 1.99 -3.74
C GLY A 412 12.04 1.88 -5.17
N ILE A 413 13.24 1.37 -5.34
CA ILE A 413 13.80 1.03 -6.65
C ILE A 413 13.02 -0.10 -7.34
N THR A 414 12.34 -0.99 -6.61
CA THR A 414 11.69 -2.18 -7.17
C THR A 414 10.68 -1.89 -8.28
N PRO A 415 9.65 -1.06 -8.10
CA PRO A 415 8.72 -0.74 -9.19
C PRO A 415 9.37 0.10 -10.29
N LEU A 416 10.35 0.93 -9.94
CA LEU A 416 11.05 1.78 -10.91
C LEU A 416 11.98 0.96 -11.81
N ARG A 417 12.64 -0.07 -11.27
CA ARG A 417 13.43 -1.02 -12.06
C ARG A 417 12.53 -1.76 -13.07
N ALA A 418 11.36 -2.23 -12.63
CA ALA A 418 10.40 -2.86 -13.53
C ALA A 418 9.91 -1.90 -14.62
N LEU A 419 9.59 -0.65 -14.26
CA LEU A 419 9.21 0.40 -15.22
C LEU A 419 10.34 0.70 -16.22
N LEU A 420 11.58 0.82 -15.75
CA LEU A 420 12.75 1.05 -16.57
C LEU A 420 12.91 -0.04 -17.63
N GLU A 421 12.69 -1.30 -17.28
CA GLU A 421 12.75 -2.43 -18.19
C GLU A 421 11.67 -2.37 -19.29
N GLU A 422 10.47 -1.86 -19.00
CA GLU A 422 9.37 -1.69 -19.97
C GLU A 422 9.53 -0.43 -20.84
N MET A 423 10.29 0.58 -20.39
CA MET A 423 10.42 1.86 -21.10
C MET A 423 11.18 1.71 -22.43
N PRO A 424 10.75 2.43 -23.49
CA PRO A 424 11.41 2.36 -24.78
C PRO A 424 12.80 2.98 -24.75
N GLN A 425 13.70 2.44 -25.58
CA GLN A 425 15.03 3.01 -25.81
C GLN A 425 14.91 4.39 -26.49
N ARG A 426 15.57 5.40 -25.91
CA ARG A 426 15.64 6.75 -26.46
C ARG A 426 16.85 7.50 -25.90
N LYS A 427 17.65 8.12 -26.76
CA LYS A 427 18.79 8.94 -26.35
C LYS A 427 18.33 10.02 -25.36
N ASN A 428 18.99 10.12 -24.21
CA ASN A 428 18.64 11.02 -23.08
C ASN A 428 17.17 10.91 -22.66
N GLY A 429 16.54 9.74 -22.91
CA GLY A 429 15.14 9.51 -22.59
C GLY A 429 14.87 9.29 -21.10
N ILE A 430 15.85 8.78 -20.38
CA ILE A 430 15.70 8.36 -18.98
C ILE A 430 16.84 8.95 -18.14
N ILE A 431 16.48 9.51 -16.99
CA ILE A 431 17.40 9.81 -15.90
C ILE A 431 16.89 9.04 -14.68
N LEU A 432 17.77 8.29 -14.04
CA LEU A 432 17.49 7.58 -12.79
C LEU A 432 18.29 8.23 -11.66
N LEU A 433 17.60 8.80 -10.67
CA LEU A 433 18.19 9.26 -9.41
C LEU A 433 17.89 8.23 -8.33
N TYR A 434 18.91 7.54 -7.84
CA TYR A 434 18.75 6.50 -6.84
C TYR A 434 19.40 6.88 -5.52
N ARG A 435 18.60 7.15 -4.50
CA ARG A 435 19.06 7.48 -3.15
C ARG A 435 19.15 6.25 -2.27
N ALA A 436 20.33 6.02 -1.69
CA ALA A 436 20.59 5.00 -0.68
C ALA A 436 21.40 5.58 0.49
N ARG A 437 21.37 4.90 1.65
CA ARG A 437 22.13 5.34 2.84
C ARG A 437 23.62 5.06 2.72
N SER A 438 23.95 3.94 2.08
CA SER A 438 25.32 3.49 1.81
C SER A 438 25.34 2.71 0.50
N TRP A 439 26.51 2.41 -0.04
CA TRP A 439 26.65 1.56 -1.21
C TRP A 439 26.13 0.14 -0.98
N HIS A 440 26.20 -0.38 0.24
CA HIS A 440 25.62 -1.67 0.63
C HIS A 440 24.09 -1.72 0.56
N ASP A 441 23.43 -0.56 0.67
CA ASP A 441 21.98 -0.45 0.54
C ASP A 441 21.51 -0.29 -0.92
N VAL A 442 22.43 -0.18 -1.88
CA VAL A 442 22.10 -0.09 -3.31
C VAL A 442 21.74 -1.49 -3.82
N VAL A 443 20.50 -1.64 -4.25
CA VAL A 443 19.97 -2.89 -4.78
C VAL A 443 20.00 -2.82 -6.31
N PHE A 444 20.35 -3.93 -6.98
CA PHE A 444 20.38 -4.05 -8.45
C PHE A 444 21.39 -3.14 -9.16
N LYS A 445 22.51 -2.77 -8.53
CA LYS A 445 23.43 -1.78 -9.11
C LYS A 445 23.80 -2.10 -10.55
N ASP A 446 24.39 -3.27 -10.80
CA ASP A 446 24.91 -3.67 -12.10
C ASP A 446 23.77 -3.81 -13.14
N GLU A 447 22.63 -4.36 -12.69
CA GLU A 447 21.42 -4.49 -13.50
C GLU A 447 20.84 -3.12 -13.91
N LEU A 448 20.83 -2.14 -13.00
CA LEU A 448 20.36 -0.79 -13.28
C LEU A 448 21.30 -0.06 -14.24
N ASP A 449 22.61 -0.18 -14.04
CA ASP A 449 23.63 0.43 -14.91
C ASP A 449 23.47 -0.08 -16.35
N GLU A 450 23.25 -1.39 -16.51
CA GLU A 450 23.02 -2.00 -17.80
C GLU A 450 21.69 -1.60 -18.43
N LEU A 451 20.58 -1.67 -17.66
CA LEU A 451 19.26 -1.30 -18.12
C LEU A 451 19.19 0.16 -18.56
N VAL A 452 19.75 1.09 -17.77
CA VAL A 452 19.77 2.51 -18.08
C VAL A 452 20.61 2.77 -19.33
N ARG A 453 21.79 2.17 -19.44
CA ARG A 453 22.64 2.27 -20.63
C ARG A 453 21.93 1.74 -21.88
N ALA A 454 21.31 0.56 -21.78
CA ALA A 454 20.55 -0.04 -22.88
C ALA A 454 19.35 0.82 -23.33
N ARG A 455 18.86 1.71 -22.49
CA ARG A 455 17.77 2.67 -22.79
C ARG A 455 18.29 4.03 -23.23
N GLY A 456 19.62 4.23 -23.33
CA GLY A 456 20.24 5.51 -23.71
C GLY A 456 20.04 6.60 -22.64
N GLY A 457 20.00 6.22 -21.37
CA GLY A 457 19.79 7.08 -20.22
C GLY A 457 21.04 7.23 -19.34
N GLU A 458 20.85 7.91 -18.20
CA GLU A 458 21.86 8.18 -17.18
C GLU A 458 21.36 7.74 -15.80
N VAL A 459 22.26 7.24 -14.94
CA VAL A 459 21.97 6.91 -13.55
C VAL A 459 22.87 7.71 -12.61
N HIS A 460 22.27 8.29 -11.57
CA HIS A 460 22.97 9.02 -10.51
C HIS A 460 22.67 8.38 -9.16
N TYR A 461 23.70 7.81 -8.54
CA TYR A 461 23.61 7.24 -7.19
C TYR A 461 23.87 8.35 -6.16
N ILE A 462 22.90 8.62 -5.32
CA ILE A 462 22.94 9.64 -4.27
C ILE A 462 23.12 8.93 -2.94
N ILE A 463 24.36 8.82 -2.47
CA ILE A 463 24.71 8.05 -1.27
C ILE A 463 24.88 8.98 -0.08
N GLY A 464 24.29 8.62 1.06
CA GLY A 464 24.47 9.35 2.32
C GLY A 464 23.29 9.20 3.28
N ARG A 465 23.58 9.40 4.57
CA ARG A 465 22.56 9.46 5.63
C ARG A 465 21.89 10.84 5.65
N ARG A 466 20.65 10.91 6.16
CA ARG A 466 19.97 12.18 6.42
C ARG A 466 20.74 12.93 7.50
N GLY A 467 21.14 14.19 7.25
CA GLY A 467 21.84 15.03 8.24
C GLY A 467 23.37 15.02 8.17
N SER A 468 24.01 14.33 7.20
CA SER A 468 25.41 14.57 6.89
C SER A 468 25.55 15.91 6.14
N ASP A 469 26.46 16.76 6.56
CA ASP A 469 26.59 18.17 6.12
C ASP A 469 26.72 18.39 4.61
N ILE A 470 27.17 17.40 3.86
CA ILE A 470 27.35 17.48 2.41
C ILE A 470 26.02 17.35 1.64
N HIS A 471 24.95 16.83 2.27
CA HIS A 471 23.72 16.45 1.57
C HIS A 471 22.44 16.72 2.37
N LEU A 472 22.34 17.87 3.02
CA LEU A 472 21.15 18.26 3.79
C LEU A 472 19.84 18.09 2.97
N TYR A 473 19.90 18.33 1.65
CA TYR A 473 18.80 18.13 0.72
C TYR A 473 19.32 17.72 -0.68
N PRO A 474 19.77 16.47 -0.88
CA PRO A 474 20.36 16.06 -2.16
C PRO A 474 19.38 16.11 -3.35
N LEU A 475 18.09 16.28 -3.08
CA LEU A 475 17.01 16.44 -4.06
C LEU A 475 16.32 17.81 -3.91
N ALA A 476 17.02 18.83 -3.39
CA ALA A 476 16.54 20.20 -3.35
C ALA A 476 16.43 20.80 -4.78
N PRO A 477 15.70 21.89 -4.98
CA PRO A 477 15.42 22.44 -6.30
C PRO A 477 16.67 22.70 -7.14
N LYS A 478 17.73 23.23 -6.55
CA LYS A 478 19.01 23.52 -7.23
C LYS A 478 19.66 22.23 -7.76
N GLN A 479 19.75 21.20 -6.92
CA GLN A 479 20.33 19.91 -7.28
C GLN A 479 19.50 19.17 -8.32
N LEU A 480 18.16 19.14 -8.17
CA LEU A 480 17.27 18.54 -9.16
C LEU A 480 17.39 19.21 -10.53
N ARG A 481 17.50 20.55 -10.57
CA ARG A 481 17.70 21.29 -11.82
C ARG A 481 19.06 20.99 -12.44
N ALA A 482 20.11 20.78 -11.64
CA ALA A 482 21.44 20.44 -12.14
C ALA A 482 21.48 19.02 -12.72
N LEU A 483 20.81 18.04 -12.06
CA LEU A 483 20.76 16.64 -12.48
C LEU A 483 19.78 16.40 -13.64
N ALA A 484 18.74 17.19 -13.76
CA ALA A 484 17.73 17.08 -14.81
C ALA A 484 17.27 18.48 -15.23
N PRO A 485 18.00 19.18 -16.12
CA PRO A 485 17.66 20.54 -16.53
C PRO A 485 16.30 20.67 -17.24
N ASP A 486 15.86 19.61 -17.89
CA ASP A 486 14.63 19.51 -18.68
C ASP A 486 13.45 18.87 -17.90
N LEU A 487 13.37 19.08 -16.58
CA LEU A 487 12.34 18.53 -15.69
C LEU A 487 10.91 18.71 -16.21
N ARG A 488 10.60 19.87 -16.80
CA ARG A 488 9.26 20.17 -17.33
C ARG A 488 8.89 19.39 -18.58
N GLU A 489 9.87 18.77 -19.24
CA GLU A 489 9.68 17.93 -20.43
C GLU A 489 9.62 16.44 -20.10
N ARG A 490 9.77 16.08 -18.82
CA ARG A 490 9.82 14.69 -18.34
C ARG A 490 8.59 14.32 -17.54
N ASP A 491 8.11 13.10 -17.69
CA ASP A 491 7.27 12.47 -16.66
C ASP A 491 8.17 12.04 -15.50
N ILE A 492 7.73 12.32 -14.28
CA ILE A 492 8.49 12.05 -13.06
C ILE A 492 7.85 10.93 -12.30
N PHE A 493 8.54 9.80 -12.15
CA PHE A 493 8.10 8.67 -11.38
C PHE A 493 8.92 8.56 -10.10
N MET A 494 8.26 8.60 -8.94
CA MET A 494 8.92 8.58 -7.64
C MET A 494 8.41 7.43 -6.78
N CYS A 495 9.34 6.67 -6.19
CA CYS A 495 9.00 5.66 -5.21
C CYS A 495 10.05 5.61 -4.09
N GLY A 496 9.59 5.58 -2.82
CA GLY A 496 10.47 5.55 -1.67
C GLY A 496 9.78 5.95 -0.37
N PRO A 497 10.56 6.25 0.69
CA PRO A 497 10.04 6.69 1.96
C PRO A 497 9.19 7.97 1.83
N ARG A 498 8.12 8.05 2.63
CA ARG A 498 7.16 9.15 2.59
C ARG A 498 7.83 10.53 2.68
N GLU A 499 8.75 10.68 3.60
CA GLU A 499 9.45 11.95 3.83
C GLU A 499 10.31 12.39 2.63
N MET A 500 10.91 11.42 1.91
CA MET A 500 11.64 11.71 0.68
C MET A 500 10.68 12.18 -0.41
N ILE A 501 9.57 11.48 -0.60
CA ILE A 501 8.57 11.83 -1.62
C ILE A 501 8.00 13.22 -1.35
N GLU A 502 7.64 13.54 -0.10
CA GLU A 502 7.12 14.86 0.29
C GLU A 502 8.15 15.98 0.05
N GLY A 503 9.43 15.73 0.36
CA GLY A 503 10.50 16.71 0.11
C GLY A 503 10.76 16.93 -1.39
N VAL A 504 10.72 15.86 -2.18
CA VAL A 504 10.85 15.97 -3.65
C VAL A 504 9.63 16.67 -4.25
N ASP A 505 8.42 16.39 -3.78
CA ASP A 505 7.20 17.08 -4.22
C ASP A 505 7.31 18.60 -4.03
N GLN A 506 7.77 19.04 -2.85
CA GLN A 506 7.99 20.45 -2.56
C GLN A 506 9.03 21.07 -3.53
N SER A 507 10.12 20.34 -3.78
CA SER A 507 11.17 20.76 -4.69
C SER A 507 10.66 20.90 -6.14
N LEU A 508 9.88 19.93 -6.62
CA LEU A 508 9.29 19.95 -7.95
C LEU A 508 8.25 21.07 -8.11
N ALA A 509 7.44 21.31 -7.07
CA ALA A 509 6.49 22.42 -7.04
C ALA A 509 7.22 23.79 -7.12
N ALA A 510 8.31 23.96 -6.35
CA ALA A 510 9.15 25.16 -6.41
C ALA A 510 9.82 25.38 -7.79
N LEU A 511 10.04 24.28 -8.54
CA LEU A 511 10.55 24.33 -9.93
C LEU A 511 9.45 24.51 -10.97
N GLY A 512 8.19 24.60 -10.54
CA GLY A 512 7.02 24.79 -11.43
C GLY A 512 6.73 23.58 -12.32
N VAL A 513 7.01 22.35 -11.84
CA VAL A 513 6.66 21.13 -12.56
C VAL A 513 5.16 20.86 -12.40
N PRO A 514 4.40 20.65 -13.49
CA PRO A 514 2.98 20.37 -13.42
C PRO A 514 2.68 19.08 -12.64
N ALA A 515 1.69 19.10 -11.74
CA ALA A 515 1.32 17.97 -10.90
C ALA A 515 0.91 16.71 -11.70
N GLU A 516 0.40 16.91 -12.91
CA GLU A 516 -0.01 15.84 -13.83
C GLU A 516 1.15 15.05 -14.44
N GLN A 517 2.38 15.58 -14.39
CA GLN A 517 3.61 14.89 -14.78
C GLN A 517 4.23 14.08 -13.65
N ILE A 518 3.70 14.20 -12.42
CA ILE A 518 4.28 13.61 -11.23
C ILE A 518 3.48 12.39 -10.82
N HIS A 519 4.10 11.22 -10.92
CA HIS A 519 3.56 9.92 -10.56
C HIS A 519 4.26 9.41 -9.30
N ARG A 520 3.48 9.08 -8.27
CA ARG A 520 4.01 8.68 -6.95
C ARG A 520 3.50 7.30 -6.59
N GLU A 521 4.40 6.48 -6.07
CA GLU A 521 4.05 5.24 -5.37
C GLU A 521 4.61 5.32 -3.96
N ARG A 522 3.74 5.22 -2.97
CA ARG A 522 4.12 5.26 -1.56
C ARG A 522 4.01 3.85 -0.98
N PHE A 523 5.08 3.35 -0.40
CA PHE A 523 4.98 2.19 0.46
C PHE A 523 4.32 2.61 1.78
N ALA A 524 3.02 2.86 1.74
CA ALA A 524 2.24 2.96 2.96
C ALA A 524 2.07 1.53 3.50
N TYR A 525 2.53 1.30 4.70
CA TYR A 525 2.07 0.12 5.45
C TYR A 525 0.56 0.29 5.66
N LEU A 526 -0.20 -0.37 4.80
CA LEU A 526 -1.65 -0.51 4.92
C LEU A 526 -1.96 -1.55 5.97
#